data_d04d4b5e0797f51b0cb42618ad485e8e
#
_entry.id   d04d4b5e0797f51b0cb42618ad485e8e
#
_cell.length_a   1.000
_cell.length_b   1.000
_cell.length_c   1.000
_cell.angle_alpha   90.00
_cell.angle_beta   90.00
_cell.angle_gamma   90.00
#
_symmetry.space_group_name_H-M   'P 1'
#
loop_
_entity.id
_entity.type
_entity.pdbx_description
1 polymer ?
#
loop_
_entity_poly.entity_id
_entity_poly.type
_entity_poly.pdbx_seq_one_letter_code
_entity_poly.pdbx_strand_id
1 'polypeptide(L)'
;VTIQNIVNEKIRENIHSHIEEMNYDDALKTGASAFFGDKYSSVVRVVEYCESRGSSPIDDDACFSKELCGGTHLSSTGQAGFFVLLSDTSIGSGIRRIEAITRNAAEEYLNDQLSIVSHLGNKFKVPTNEIISRIDSIEAQIKQSSLKIEELESNIQKNKSDLFIQNATETNGIKIVAEYIPDTSTDSMKVLIDEIKKKSAKTVVILTTIAKEKVQLLIGVSDDLVAQGVHAGSLVKQGSESLDGGGGGRPNFAQGGGSKIEKAEEVLSELVRAVVDQIK
;
A
#
# COMPACT_ATOMS: atom_id res chain seq x y z
N VAL A 1 -15.78 8.09 -20.63
CA VAL A 1 -17.14 8.52 -20.24
C VAL A 1 -17.83 9.21 -21.40
N THR A 2 -17.22 10.15 -22.10
CA THR A 2 -17.87 10.91 -23.18
C THR A 2 -18.30 10.00 -24.34
N ILE A 3 -17.44 9.12 -24.83
CA ILE A 3 -17.77 8.19 -25.94
C ILE A 3 -18.91 7.25 -25.55
N GLN A 4 -18.85 6.65 -24.36
CA GLN A 4 -19.91 5.76 -23.87
C GLN A 4 -21.27 6.49 -23.80
N ASN A 5 -21.28 7.75 -23.38
CA ASN A 5 -22.50 8.54 -23.29
C ASN A 5 -23.09 8.81 -24.66
N ILE A 6 -22.27 9.18 -25.67
CA ILE A 6 -22.71 9.41 -27.05
C ILE A 6 -23.32 8.13 -27.63
N VAL A 7 -22.60 6.99 -27.48
CA VAL A 7 -23.11 5.70 -27.99
C VAL A 7 -24.43 5.33 -27.35
N ASN A 8 -24.54 5.43 -26.02
CA ASN A 8 -25.79 5.13 -25.32
C ASN A 8 -26.93 6.14 -25.64
N GLU A 9 -26.60 7.37 -25.99
CA GLU A 9 -27.57 8.34 -26.49
C GLU A 9 -28.14 7.87 -27.83
N LYS A 10 -27.30 7.50 -28.78
CA LYS A 10 -27.74 6.99 -30.09
C LYS A 10 -28.47 5.63 -30.01
N ILE A 11 -28.13 4.80 -29.02
CA ILE A 11 -28.90 3.59 -28.70
C ILE A 11 -30.32 3.94 -28.22
N ARG A 12 -30.46 4.93 -27.32
CA ARG A 12 -31.79 5.36 -26.80
C ARG A 12 -32.68 6.01 -27.86
N GLU A 13 -32.09 6.69 -28.83
CA GLU A 13 -32.81 7.27 -29.97
C GLU A 13 -33.47 6.19 -30.85
N ASN A 14 -33.04 4.93 -30.75
CA ASN A 14 -33.58 3.77 -31.49
C ASN A 14 -33.64 4.01 -33.00
N ILE A 15 -32.54 4.53 -33.56
CA ILE A 15 -32.42 4.88 -34.99
C ILE A 15 -32.47 3.59 -35.82
N HIS A 16 -33.35 3.56 -36.83
CA HIS A 16 -33.46 2.43 -37.73
C HIS A 16 -32.32 2.42 -38.75
N SER A 17 -31.75 1.23 -39.02
CA SER A 17 -30.80 1.06 -40.09
C SER A 17 -31.50 1.12 -41.45
N HIS A 18 -30.92 1.83 -42.39
CA HIS A 18 -31.26 1.76 -43.79
C HIS A 18 -30.09 1.12 -44.57
N ILE A 19 -30.40 0.18 -45.44
CA ILE A 19 -29.38 -0.60 -46.16
C ILE A 19 -29.75 -0.58 -47.64
N GLU A 20 -28.78 -0.14 -48.48
CA GLU A 20 -28.96 -0.06 -49.90
C GLU A 20 -27.72 -0.59 -50.63
N GLU A 21 -27.92 -1.28 -51.77
CA GLU A 21 -26.82 -1.69 -52.64
C GLU A 21 -26.74 -0.74 -53.82
N MET A 22 -25.56 -0.23 -54.11
CA MET A 22 -25.31 0.71 -55.22
C MET A 22 -23.87 0.55 -55.77
N ASN A 23 -23.60 1.23 -56.89
CA ASN A 23 -22.24 1.28 -57.42
C ASN A 23 -21.28 1.99 -56.46
N TYR A 24 -20.04 1.52 -56.39
CA TYR A 24 -19.02 2.06 -55.48
C TYR A 24 -18.83 3.57 -55.62
N ASP A 25 -18.71 4.08 -56.88
CA ASP A 25 -18.53 5.51 -57.13
C ASP A 25 -19.73 6.35 -56.66
N ASP A 26 -20.94 5.81 -56.76
CA ASP A 26 -22.16 6.48 -56.33
C ASP A 26 -22.27 6.45 -54.82
N ALA A 27 -21.88 5.34 -54.19
CA ALA A 27 -21.82 5.26 -52.72
C ALA A 27 -20.88 6.30 -52.09
N LEU A 28 -19.70 6.54 -52.68
CA LEU A 28 -18.80 7.58 -52.24
C LEU A 28 -19.39 8.99 -52.36
N LYS A 29 -20.18 9.25 -53.42
CA LYS A 29 -20.86 10.54 -53.60
C LYS A 29 -21.92 10.82 -52.52
N THR A 30 -22.46 9.78 -51.88
CA THR A 30 -23.38 9.93 -50.73
C THR A 30 -22.70 10.25 -49.41
N GLY A 31 -21.36 10.45 -49.38
CA GLY A 31 -20.60 10.69 -48.16
C GLY A 31 -20.35 9.43 -47.33
N ALA A 32 -20.59 8.23 -47.84
CA ALA A 32 -20.36 6.99 -47.11
C ALA A 32 -18.87 6.73 -46.85
N SER A 33 -18.54 6.41 -45.61
CA SER A 33 -17.15 6.11 -45.19
C SER A 33 -16.69 4.76 -45.72
N ALA A 34 -15.51 4.72 -46.38
CA ALA A 34 -14.89 3.53 -46.95
C ALA A 34 -13.54 3.27 -46.27
N PHE A 35 -13.49 2.35 -45.31
CA PHE A 35 -12.29 2.15 -44.48
C PHE A 35 -11.30 1.11 -44.98
N PHE A 36 -11.68 0.29 -46.01
CA PHE A 36 -10.90 -0.88 -46.43
C PHE A 36 -10.21 -0.73 -47.79
N GLY A 37 -10.09 0.48 -48.32
CA GLY A 37 -9.33 0.81 -49.53
C GLY A 37 -9.76 -0.03 -50.75
N ASP A 38 -8.80 -0.67 -51.44
CA ASP A 38 -9.02 -1.40 -52.72
C ASP A 38 -9.78 -2.75 -52.63
N LYS A 39 -10.38 -3.06 -51.47
CA LYS A 39 -11.07 -4.33 -51.25
C LYS A 39 -12.56 -4.32 -51.60
N TYR A 40 -13.05 -3.22 -52.13
CA TYR A 40 -14.46 -3.11 -52.50
C TYR A 40 -14.75 -3.61 -53.88
N SER A 41 -15.92 -4.27 -54.10
CA SER A 41 -16.45 -4.65 -55.40
C SER A 41 -17.06 -3.45 -56.11
N SER A 42 -17.39 -3.62 -57.41
CA SER A 42 -18.09 -2.58 -58.18
C SER A 42 -19.47 -2.21 -57.62
N VAL A 43 -20.12 -3.17 -56.96
CA VAL A 43 -21.37 -2.95 -56.20
C VAL A 43 -21.09 -3.14 -54.76
N VAL A 44 -21.48 -2.18 -53.93
CA VAL A 44 -21.25 -2.13 -52.49
C VAL A 44 -22.55 -1.95 -51.74
N ARG A 45 -22.56 -2.41 -50.51
CA ARG A 45 -23.67 -2.25 -49.56
C ARG A 45 -23.40 -1.08 -48.67
N VAL A 46 -24.24 -0.06 -48.70
CA VAL A 46 -24.22 1.11 -47.81
C VAL A 46 -25.17 0.85 -46.64
N VAL A 47 -24.66 1.04 -45.43
CA VAL A 47 -25.44 0.97 -44.17
C VAL A 47 -25.45 2.32 -43.52
N GLU A 48 -26.62 2.84 -43.29
CA GLU A 48 -26.79 4.17 -42.69
C GLU A 48 -27.74 4.16 -41.47
N TYR A 49 -27.44 5.00 -40.50
CA TYR A 49 -28.25 5.30 -39.34
C TYR A 49 -28.49 6.79 -39.30
N CYS A 50 -29.68 7.23 -39.75
CA CYS A 50 -30.03 8.64 -39.85
C CYS A 50 -31.23 8.94 -38.97
N GLU A 51 -31.27 10.13 -38.35
CA GLU A 51 -32.44 10.61 -37.62
C GLU A 51 -33.63 10.74 -38.59
N SER A 52 -34.81 10.41 -38.14
CA SER A 52 -36.06 10.18 -38.86
C SER A 52 -36.17 10.82 -40.25
N ARG A 53 -36.39 9.99 -41.26
CA ARG A 53 -36.89 10.44 -42.54
C ARG A 53 -38.30 11.02 -42.36
N GLY A 54 -38.38 12.32 -42.01
CA GLY A 54 -39.58 13.09 -42.34
C GLY A 54 -39.75 13.15 -43.84
N SER A 55 -40.91 13.49 -44.36
CA SER A 55 -41.32 13.50 -45.78
C SER A 55 -40.51 14.46 -46.69
N SER A 56 -39.30 14.83 -46.35
CA SER A 56 -38.37 15.66 -47.14
C SER A 56 -37.14 14.85 -47.55
N PRO A 57 -36.49 15.19 -48.72
CA PRO A 57 -35.23 14.58 -49.11
C PRO A 57 -34.22 14.74 -47.98
N ILE A 58 -33.48 13.67 -47.70
CA ILE A 58 -32.55 13.58 -46.59
C ILE A 58 -31.50 14.68 -46.76
N ASP A 59 -31.40 15.56 -45.79
CA ASP A 59 -30.18 16.33 -45.57
C ASP A 59 -29.09 15.33 -45.19
N ASP A 60 -28.00 15.24 -45.90
CA ASP A 60 -26.88 14.30 -45.66
C ASP A 60 -26.27 14.52 -44.26
N ASP A 61 -26.49 15.68 -43.64
CA ASP A 61 -26.07 16.00 -42.29
C ASP A 61 -26.90 15.33 -41.17
N ALA A 62 -28.00 14.65 -41.49
CA ALA A 62 -28.87 14.00 -40.50
C ALA A 62 -28.47 12.55 -40.16
N CYS A 63 -27.43 12.01 -40.77
CA CYS A 63 -26.96 10.67 -40.51
C CYS A 63 -25.86 10.63 -39.47
N PHE A 64 -26.09 9.89 -38.38
CA PHE A 64 -25.08 9.64 -37.33
C PHE A 64 -23.93 8.76 -37.87
N SER A 65 -24.25 7.76 -38.72
CA SER A 65 -23.26 6.88 -39.36
C SER A 65 -23.74 6.50 -40.74
N LYS A 66 -22.84 6.53 -41.70
CA LYS A 66 -23.04 6.03 -43.07
C LYS A 66 -21.74 5.38 -43.54
N GLU A 67 -21.77 4.06 -43.78
CA GLU A 67 -20.57 3.27 -44.03
C GLU A 67 -20.77 2.18 -45.08
N LEU A 68 -19.68 1.85 -45.81
CA LEU A 68 -19.65 0.67 -46.68
C LEU A 68 -19.38 -0.57 -45.82
N CYS A 69 -20.39 -1.42 -45.62
CA CYS A 69 -20.24 -2.60 -44.80
C CYS A 69 -21.02 -3.82 -45.33
N GLY A 70 -20.30 -4.92 -45.58
CA GLY A 70 -20.89 -6.21 -45.97
C GLY A 70 -21.35 -7.09 -44.82
N GLY A 71 -21.14 -6.67 -43.57
CA GLY A 71 -21.49 -7.43 -42.36
C GLY A 71 -22.98 -7.43 -42.05
N THR A 72 -23.35 -8.21 -41.01
CA THR A 72 -24.71 -8.20 -40.45
C THR A 72 -24.89 -7.01 -39.52
N HIS A 73 -26.02 -6.34 -39.59
CA HIS A 73 -26.38 -5.19 -38.77
C HIS A 73 -27.69 -5.41 -38.04
N LEU A 74 -27.82 -4.75 -36.88
CA LEU A 74 -29.09 -4.63 -36.16
C LEU A 74 -30.06 -3.77 -37.00
N SER A 75 -31.34 -4.04 -36.91
CA SER A 75 -32.36 -3.24 -37.61
C SER A 75 -32.62 -1.89 -36.96
N SER A 76 -32.20 -1.70 -35.70
CA SER A 76 -32.18 -0.41 -35.02
C SER A 76 -31.12 -0.37 -33.93
N THR A 77 -30.64 0.83 -33.59
CA THR A 77 -29.63 1.03 -32.55
C THR A 77 -30.12 0.59 -31.15
N GLY A 78 -31.44 0.71 -30.89
CA GLY A 78 -32.03 0.27 -29.62
C GLY A 78 -31.85 -1.23 -29.34
N GLN A 79 -31.72 -2.05 -30.35
CA GLN A 79 -31.48 -3.49 -30.22
C GLN A 79 -30.07 -3.80 -29.62
N ALA A 80 -29.12 -2.85 -29.65
CA ALA A 80 -27.82 -2.99 -29.03
C ALA A 80 -27.88 -3.04 -27.49
N GLY A 81 -28.97 -2.51 -26.90
CA GLY A 81 -29.09 -2.41 -25.44
C GLY A 81 -28.06 -1.46 -24.87
N PHE A 82 -27.78 -1.60 -23.55
CA PHE A 82 -26.82 -0.72 -22.90
C PHE A 82 -25.38 -1.07 -23.32
N PHE A 83 -24.62 -0.03 -23.67
CA PHE A 83 -23.21 -0.14 -24.05
C PHE A 83 -22.31 0.25 -22.89
N VAL A 84 -21.36 -0.59 -22.54
CA VAL A 84 -20.34 -0.32 -21.50
C VAL A 84 -18.96 -0.41 -22.15
N LEU A 85 -18.20 0.67 -22.03
CA LEU A 85 -16.79 0.72 -22.43
C LEU A 85 -15.94 0.12 -21.30
N LEU A 86 -15.27 -1.00 -21.56
CA LEU A 86 -14.42 -1.68 -20.57
C LEU A 86 -13.00 -1.16 -20.57
N SER A 87 -12.40 -0.98 -21.75
CA SER A 87 -11.03 -0.51 -21.87
C SER A 87 -10.78 0.32 -23.12
N ASP A 88 -9.78 1.19 -23.03
CA ASP A 88 -9.23 1.98 -24.13
C ASP A 88 -7.72 2.01 -23.98
N THR A 89 -7.00 1.23 -24.77
CA THR A 89 -5.56 1.02 -24.67
C THR A 89 -4.83 1.32 -25.96
N SER A 90 -3.63 1.90 -25.87
CA SER A 90 -2.75 2.06 -27.04
C SER A 90 -2.05 0.73 -27.32
N ILE A 91 -2.12 0.25 -28.56
CA ILE A 91 -1.48 -0.99 -29.02
C ILE A 91 -0.37 -0.74 -30.06
N GLY A 92 -0.12 0.52 -30.40
CA GLY A 92 0.92 0.93 -31.34
C GLY A 92 0.87 2.44 -31.59
N SER A 93 1.79 2.96 -32.40
CA SER A 93 1.80 4.39 -32.74
C SER A 93 0.52 4.74 -33.51
N GLY A 94 -0.31 5.58 -32.92
CA GLY A 94 -1.57 6.02 -33.52
C GLY A 94 -2.71 4.98 -33.57
N ILE A 95 -2.51 3.78 -32.98
CA ILE A 95 -3.52 2.70 -32.96
C ILE A 95 -4.00 2.50 -31.52
N ARG A 96 -5.32 2.54 -31.34
CA ARG A 96 -5.99 2.27 -30.05
C ARG A 96 -6.90 1.06 -30.16
N ARG A 97 -6.94 0.26 -29.11
CA ARG A 97 -7.89 -0.84 -28.94
C ARG A 97 -8.95 -0.43 -27.94
N ILE A 98 -10.20 -0.50 -28.36
CA ILE A 98 -11.37 -0.28 -27.52
C ILE A 98 -12.04 -1.63 -27.30
N GLU A 99 -12.31 -1.95 -26.04
CA GLU A 99 -13.10 -3.12 -25.65
C GLU A 99 -14.40 -2.64 -25.00
N ALA A 100 -15.50 -3.20 -25.48
CA ALA A 100 -16.83 -2.83 -25.01
C ALA A 100 -17.77 -4.04 -25.01
N ILE A 101 -18.81 -3.95 -24.18
CA ILE A 101 -19.87 -4.95 -24.08
C ILE A 101 -21.23 -4.30 -24.25
N THR A 102 -22.20 -5.10 -24.71
CA THR A 102 -23.60 -4.68 -24.91
C THR A 102 -24.56 -5.78 -24.48
N ARG A 103 -25.87 -5.49 -24.44
CA ARG A 103 -26.96 -6.45 -24.15
C ARG A 103 -26.72 -7.19 -22.82
N ASN A 104 -26.93 -8.51 -22.82
CA ASN A 104 -26.83 -9.36 -21.63
C ASN A 104 -25.48 -9.24 -20.92
N ALA A 105 -24.38 -9.19 -21.68
CA ALA A 105 -23.05 -9.02 -21.07
C ALA A 105 -22.89 -7.70 -20.30
N ALA A 106 -23.50 -6.63 -20.83
CA ALA A 106 -23.51 -5.35 -20.14
C ALA A 106 -24.42 -5.37 -18.88
N GLU A 107 -25.57 -6.04 -18.96
CA GLU A 107 -26.47 -6.22 -17.81
C GLU A 107 -25.83 -7.05 -16.70
N GLU A 108 -25.21 -8.17 -17.05
CA GLU A 108 -24.47 -9.02 -16.10
C GLU A 108 -23.34 -8.23 -15.42
N TYR A 109 -22.52 -7.54 -16.21
CA TYR A 109 -21.45 -6.68 -15.68
C TYR A 109 -21.97 -5.62 -14.70
N LEU A 110 -23.04 -4.91 -15.06
CA LEU A 110 -23.64 -3.88 -14.20
C LEU A 110 -24.21 -4.47 -12.91
N ASN A 111 -24.88 -5.62 -13.00
CA ASN A 111 -25.42 -6.32 -11.81
C ASN A 111 -24.31 -6.78 -10.88
N ASP A 112 -23.19 -7.26 -11.41
CA ASP A 112 -22.02 -7.61 -10.62
C ASP A 112 -21.44 -6.39 -9.90
N GLN A 113 -21.28 -5.26 -10.60
CA GLN A 113 -20.80 -4.02 -9.98
C GLN A 113 -21.75 -3.53 -8.86
N LEU A 114 -23.06 -3.54 -9.11
CA LEU A 114 -24.06 -3.17 -8.10
C LEU A 114 -24.06 -4.12 -6.90
N SER A 115 -23.85 -5.42 -7.13
CA SER A 115 -23.72 -6.41 -6.06
C SER A 115 -22.50 -6.13 -5.17
N ILE A 116 -21.35 -5.79 -5.76
CA ILE A 116 -20.15 -5.42 -5.01
C ILE A 116 -20.41 -4.19 -4.15
N VAL A 117 -21.00 -3.14 -4.72
CA VAL A 117 -21.31 -1.90 -3.99
C VAL A 117 -22.30 -2.17 -2.85
N SER A 118 -23.34 -2.96 -3.11
CA SER A 118 -24.32 -3.38 -2.08
C SER A 118 -23.65 -4.18 -0.96
N HIS A 119 -22.78 -5.13 -1.31
CA HIS A 119 -22.01 -5.91 -0.33
C HIS A 119 -21.14 -5.01 0.56
N LEU A 120 -20.48 -4.02 -0.01
CA LEU A 120 -19.67 -3.04 0.74
C LEU A 120 -20.56 -2.22 1.70
N GLY A 121 -21.71 -1.73 1.23
CA GLY A 121 -22.67 -1.03 2.08
C GLY A 121 -23.10 -1.87 3.29
N ASN A 122 -23.42 -3.14 3.06
CA ASN A 122 -23.80 -4.09 4.14
C ASN A 122 -22.62 -4.35 5.08
N LYS A 123 -21.40 -4.55 4.55
CA LYS A 123 -20.19 -4.80 5.35
C LYS A 123 -19.86 -3.63 6.27
N PHE A 124 -19.94 -2.41 5.76
CA PHE A 124 -19.67 -1.20 6.54
C PHE A 124 -20.89 -0.67 7.31
N LYS A 125 -22.06 -1.27 7.10
CA LYS A 125 -23.36 -0.88 7.71
C LYS A 125 -23.70 0.59 7.47
N VAL A 126 -23.51 1.03 6.23
CA VAL A 126 -23.81 2.39 5.75
C VAL A 126 -24.53 2.33 4.41
N PRO A 127 -25.33 3.36 4.04
CA PRO A 127 -25.85 3.50 2.69
C PRO A 127 -24.71 3.58 1.65
N THR A 128 -25.01 3.19 0.41
CA THR A 128 -23.99 3.12 -0.65
C THR A 128 -23.30 4.45 -0.95
N ASN A 129 -24.02 5.55 -0.84
CA ASN A 129 -23.49 6.91 -1.00
C ASN A 129 -22.54 7.35 0.12
N GLU A 130 -22.53 6.64 1.26
CA GLU A 130 -21.68 6.95 2.42
C GLU A 130 -20.44 6.01 2.52
N ILE A 131 -20.30 5.04 1.61
CA ILE A 131 -19.21 4.06 1.68
C ILE A 131 -17.85 4.76 1.67
N ILE A 132 -17.64 5.73 0.77
CA ILE A 132 -16.36 6.44 0.65
C ILE A 132 -16.04 7.19 1.94
N SER A 133 -16.97 7.98 2.46
CA SER A 133 -16.76 8.73 3.72
C SER A 133 -16.50 7.79 4.91
N ARG A 134 -17.09 6.58 4.90
CA ARG A 134 -16.82 5.56 5.93
C ARG A 134 -15.40 5.00 5.83
N ILE A 135 -14.90 4.76 4.61
CA ILE A 135 -13.53 4.34 4.36
C ILE A 135 -12.55 5.41 4.84
N ASP A 136 -12.75 6.68 4.46
CA ASP A 136 -11.92 7.80 4.88
C ASP A 136 -11.86 7.91 6.43
N SER A 137 -13.01 7.71 7.09
CA SER A 137 -13.08 7.70 8.56
C SER A 137 -12.27 6.56 9.17
N ILE A 138 -12.31 5.36 8.59
CA ILE A 138 -11.52 4.21 9.07
C ILE A 138 -10.02 4.46 8.88
N GLU A 139 -9.59 5.00 7.76
CA GLU A 139 -8.19 5.35 7.51
C GLU A 139 -7.69 6.40 8.51
N ALA A 140 -8.49 7.41 8.80
CA ALA A 140 -8.18 8.41 9.82
C ALA A 140 -8.05 7.78 11.22
N GLN A 141 -8.95 6.85 11.60
CA GLN A 141 -8.87 6.14 12.87
C GLN A 141 -7.64 5.24 12.98
N ILE A 142 -7.27 4.53 11.91
CA ILE A 142 -6.05 3.71 11.87
C ILE A 142 -4.82 4.59 12.09
N LYS A 143 -4.71 5.72 11.39
CA LYS A 143 -3.61 6.67 11.56
C LYS A 143 -3.53 7.20 12.99
N GLN A 144 -4.66 7.59 13.57
CA GLN A 144 -4.71 8.08 14.95
C GLN A 144 -4.30 7.00 15.96
N SER A 145 -4.76 5.76 15.75
CA SER A 145 -4.40 4.62 16.61
C SER A 145 -2.90 4.32 16.54
N SER A 146 -2.29 4.37 15.36
CA SER A 146 -0.85 4.19 15.20
C SER A 146 -0.04 5.25 15.94
N LEU A 147 -0.41 6.53 15.82
CA LEU A 147 0.24 7.61 16.57
C LEU A 147 0.09 7.44 18.08
N LYS A 148 -1.09 6.96 18.53
CA LYS A 148 -1.32 6.71 19.96
C LYS A 148 -0.50 5.55 20.50
N ILE A 149 -0.30 4.50 19.69
CA ILE A 149 0.58 3.38 20.04
C ILE A 149 2.02 3.88 20.21
N GLU A 150 2.55 4.64 19.24
CA GLU A 150 3.90 5.22 19.32
C GLU A 150 4.08 6.10 20.56
N GLU A 151 3.09 6.95 20.88
CA GLU A 151 3.10 7.77 22.09
C GLU A 151 3.15 6.91 23.36
N LEU A 152 2.29 5.88 23.45
CA LEU A 152 2.24 4.99 24.59
C LEU A 152 3.55 4.20 24.77
N GLU A 153 4.11 3.68 23.68
CA GLU A 153 5.41 3.01 23.70
C GLU A 153 6.53 3.94 24.19
N SER A 154 6.56 5.19 23.69
CA SER A 154 7.51 6.20 24.17
C SER A 154 7.36 6.48 25.68
N ASN A 155 6.13 6.62 26.16
CA ASN A 155 5.86 6.86 27.58
C ASN A 155 6.27 5.65 28.45
N ILE A 156 6.03 4.42 27.98
CA ILE A 156 6.48 3.21 28.68
C ILE A 156 8.01 3.21 28.80
N GLN A 157 8.74 3.54 27.74
CA GLN A 157 10.21 3.58 27.75
C GLN A 157 10.72 4.67 28.72
N LYS A 158 10.10 5.85 28.72
CA LYS A 158 10.46 6.94 29.70
C LYS A 158 10.26 6.49 31.12
N ASN A 159 9.12 5.90 31.46
CA ASN A 159 8.83 5.43 32.82
C ASN A 159 9.79 4.31 33.24
N LYS A 160 10.10 3.37 32.32
CA LYS A 160 11.11 2.32 32.56
C LYS A 160 12.49 2.94 32.87
N SER A 161 12.93 3.93 32.07
CA SER A 161 14.21 4.58 32.28
C SER A 161 14.32 5.26 33.65
N ASP A 162 13.24 5.92 34.08
CA ASP A 162 13.23 6.60 35.41
C ASP A 162 13.28 5.57 36.54
N LEU A 163 12.52 4.49 36.44
CA LEU A 163 12.55 3.40 37.42
C LEU A 163 13.94 2.74 37.49
N PHE A 164 14.57 2.47 36.37
CA PHE A 164 15.89 1.86 36.34
C PHE A 164 16.98 2.76 36.88
N ILE A 165 16.87 4.07 36.65
CA ILE A 165 17.77 5.05 37.25
C ILE A 165 17.60 5.11 38.78
N GLN A 166 16.36 5.01 39.27
CA GLN A 166 16.08 4.99 40.73
C GLN A 166 16.61 3.73 41.42
N ASN A 167 16.55 2.58 40.73
CA ASN A 167 17.02 1.29 41.25
C ASN A 167 18.50 1.03 40.97
N ALA A 168 19.20 1.93 40.27
CA ALA A 168 20.60 1.78 39.91
C ALA A 168 21.49 1.61 41.15
N THR A 169 22.47 0.71 41.08
CA THR A 169 23.53 0.61 42.08
C THR A 169 24.45 1.82 41.94
N GLU A 170 24.66 2.56 43.01
CA GLU A 170 25.56 3.71 43.00
C GLU A 170 26.87 3.37 43.75
N THR A 171 28.00 3.54 43.06
CA THR A 171 29.34 3.30 43.60
C THR A 171 30.31 4.38 43.11
N ASN A 172 31.00 5.07 44.01
CA ASN A 172 31.95 6.15 43.70
C ASN A 172 31.37 7.27 42.80
N GLY A 173 30.05 7.59 42.98
CA GLY A 173 29.36 8.59 42.16
C GLY A 173 29.02 8.15 40.73
N ILE A 174 29.11 6.85 40.48
CA ILE A 174 28.74 6.22 39.20
C ILE A 174 27.49 5.37 39.39
N LYS A 175 26.52 5.52 38.52
CA LYS A 175 25.30 4.74 38.51
C LYS A 175 25.44 3.52 37.56
N ILE A 176 25.15 2.35 38.08
CA ILE A 176 25.18 1.12 37.34
C ILE A 176 23.76 0.59 37.29
N VAL A 177 23.15 0.63 36.09
CA VAL A 177 21.85 0.03 35.79
C VAL A 177 22.11 -1.35 35.22
N ALA A 178 21.61 -2.40 35.89
CA ALA A 178 21.76 -3.78 35.41
C ALA A 178 20.41 -4.50 35.51
N GLU A 179 19.74 -4.71 34.38
CA GLU A 179 18.38 -5.21 34.37
C GLU A 179 18.18 -6.30 33.30
N TYR A 180 17.44 -7.33 33.67
CA TYR A 180 16.87 -8.29 32.74
C TYR A 180 15.48 -7.82 32.29
N ILE A 181 15.28 -7.67 30.99
CA ILE A 181 14.03 -7.15 30.41
C ILE A 181 13.44 -8.21 29.49
N PRO A 182 12.46 -9.01 29.96
CA PRO A 182 11.84 -10.03 29.13
C PRO A 182 11.13 -9.43 27.91
N ASP A 183 11.03 -10.18 26.83
CA ASP A 183 10.26 -9.89 25.63
C ASP A 183 10.50 -8.51 25.01
N THR A 184 11.74 -7.98 25.16
CA THR A 184 12.09 -6.66 24.64
C THR A 184 13.02 -6.77 23.46
N SER A 185 12.73 -6.06 22.37
CA SER A 185 13.59 -6.04 21.20
C SER A 185 14.92 -5.32 21.46
N THR A 186 15.99 -5.72 20.74
CA THR A 186 17.29 -5.05 20.82
C THR A 186 17.21 -3.56 20.47
N ASP A 187 16.32 -3.16 19.57
CA ASP A 187 16.15 -1.74 19.22
C ASP A 187 15.47 -0.96 20.34
N SER A 188 14.47 -1.53 21.02
CA SER A 188 13.88 -0.92 22.21
C SER A 188 14.89 -0.80 23.35
N MET A 189 15.78 -1.79 23.54
CA MET A 189 16.85 -1.73 24.53
C MET A 189 17.88 -0.64 24.22
N LYS A 190 18.22 -0.41 22.94
CA LYS A 190 19.09 0.71 22.52
C LYS A 190 18.49 2.06 22.88
N VAL A 191 17.20 2.25 22.54
CA VAL A 191 16.48 3.49 22.89
C VAL A 191 16.49 3.72 24.41
N LEU A 192 16.26 2.67 25.18
CA LEU A 192 16.26 2.75 26.65
C LEU A 192 17.65 3.11 27.21
N ILE A 193 18.73 2.51 26.68
CA ILE A 193 20.12 2.86 27.03
C ILE A 193 20.39 4.33 26.74
N ASP A 194 20.01 4.82 25.58
CA ASP A 194 20.23 6.22 25.19
C ASP A 194 19.42 7.18 26.08
N GLU A 195 18.20 6.85 26.42
CA GLU A 195 17.38 7.65 27.35
C GLU A 195 17.97 7.68 28.77
N ILE A 196 18.46 6.56 29.31
CA ILE A 196 19.11 6.51 30.64
C ILE A 196 20.39 7.35 30.62
N LYS A 197 21.23 7.23 29.59
CA LYS A 197 22.47 8.00 29.43
C LYS A 197 22.22 9.51 29.30
N LYS A 198 21.11 9.93 28.66
CA LYS A 198 20.72 11.35 28.59
C LYS A 198 20.29 11.92 29.97
N LYS A 199 19.60 11.12 30.76
CA LYS A 199 19.04 11.53 32.04
C LYS A 199 20.04 11.47 33.23
N SER A 200 21.09 10.65 33.10
CA SER A 200 22.03 10.38 34.16
C SER A 200 23.47 10.43 33.64
N ALA A 201 24.25 11.35 34.19
CA ALA A 201 25.70 11.42 33.97
C ALA A 201 26.42 10.26 34.71
N LYS A 202 27.62 9.92 34.25
CA LYS A 202 28.47 8.85 34.83
C LYS A 202 27.71 7.55 35.04
N THR A 203 27.13 7.03 33.94
CA THR A 203 26.25 5.85 33.99
C THR A 203 26.77 4.72 33.12
N VAL A 204 26.73 3.51 33.66
CA VAL A 204 26.84 2.25 32.88
C VAL A 204 25.48 1.59 32.90
N VAL A 205 25.01 1.21 31.71
CA VAL A 205 23.72 0.52 31.52
C VAL A 205 23.99 -0.87 30.94
N ILE A 206 23.58 -1.90 31.65
CA ILE A 206 23.74 -3.32 31.25
C ILE A 206 22.34 -3.93 31.16
N LEU A 207 21.92 -4.28 29.99
CA LEU A 207 20.61 -4.88 29.74
C LEU A 207 20.74 -6.24 29.11
N THR A 208 19.94 -7.20 29.61
CA THR A 208 19.80 -8.52 29.00
C THR A 208 18.34 -8.80 28.66
N THR A 209 18.13 -9.56 27.60
CA THR A 209 16.83 -10.13 27.21
C THR A 209 17.04 -11.52 26.61
N ILE A 210 15.97 -12.29 26.51
CA ILE A 210 15.98 -13.56 25.79
C ILE A 210 15.17 -13.41 24.51
N ALA A 211 15.79 -13.67 23.37
CA ALA A 211 15.15 -13.66 22.07
C ALA A 211 15.62 -14.86 21.22
N LYS A 212 14.67 -15.60 20.63
CA LYS A 212 14.97 -16.77 19.78
C LYS A 212 15.90 -17.77 20.45
N GLU A 213 15.60 -18.14 21.71
CA GLU A 213 16.36 -19.08 22.52
C GLU A 213 17.84 -18.68 22.74
N LYS A 214 18.14 -17.39 22.73
CA LYS A 214 19.47 -16.85 23.01
C LYS A 214 19.37 -15.62 23.90
N VAL A 215 20.35 -15.45 24.76
CA VAL A 215 20.51 -14.21 25.52
C VAL A 215 21.07 -13.13 24.60
N GLN A 216 20.46 -11.97 24.62
CA GLN A 216 20.98 -10.75 24.03
C GLN A 216 21.48 -9.85 25.17
N LEU A 217 22.72 -9.38 25.06
CA LEU A 217 23.37 -8.49 26.01
C LEU A 217 23.69 -7.16 25.32
N LEU A 218 23.23 -6.06 25.88
CA LEU A 218 23.54 -4.71 25.43
C LEU A 218 24.12 -3.90 26.57
N ILE A 219 25.22 -3.19 26.29
CA ILE A 219 25.89 -2.35 27.27
C ILE A 219 26.11 -0.95 26.68
N GLY A 220 25.69 0.08 27.47
CA GLY A 220 25.95 1.47 27.18
C GLY A 220 26.77 2.11 28.31
N VAL A 221 27.78 2.88 27.93
CA VAL A 221 28.65 3.62 28.87
C VAL A 221 28.62 5.10 28.53
N SER A 222 28.49 5.97 29.49
CA SER A 222 28.51 7.41 29.24
C SER A 222 29.93 7.87 28.85
N ASP A 223 30.00 8.94 28.04
CA ASP A 223 31.27 9.37 27.42
C ASP A 223 32.35 9.78 28.43
N ASP A 224 31.96 10.33 29.56
CA ASP A 224 32.83 10.66 30.69
C ASP A 224 33.46 9.42 31.34
N LEU A 225 32.74 8.30 31.43
CA LEU A 225 33.29 7.02 31.92
C LEU A 225 34.16 6.31 30.84
N VAL A 226 33.83 6.49 29.58
CA VAL A 226 34.72 6.03 28.50
C VAL A 226 36.07 6.71 28.58
N ALA A 227 36.09 8.02 28.84
CA ALA A 227 37.34 8.78 29.06
C ALA A 227 38.15 8.31 30.29
N GLN A 228 37.49 7.66 31.26
CA GLN A 228 38.10 7.05 32.44
C GLN A 228 38.53 5.59 32.24
N GLY A 229 38.34 5.04 31.02
CA GLY A 229 38.79 3.70 30.62
C GLY A 229 37.73 2.61 30.76
N VAL A 230 36.47 2.93 31.09
CA VAL A 230 35.39 1.96 31.12
C VAL A 230 34.86 1.78 29.67
N HIS A 231 35.01 0.59 29.09
CA HIS A 231 34.64 0.33 27.71
C HIS A 231 33.54 -0.72 27.60
N ALA A 232 32.41 -0.36 26.99
CA ALA A 232 31.29 -1.27 26.73
C ALA A 232 31.72 -2.53 25.92
N GLY A 233 32.64 -2.39 24.97
CA GLY A 233 33.15 -3.51 24.17
C GLY A 233 33.84 -4.58 25.00
N SER A 234 34.65 -4.19 25.99
CA SER A 234 35.34 -5.12 26.89
C SER A 234 34.36 -5.84 27.82
N LEU A 235 33.38 -5.11 28.34
CA LEU A 235 32.33 -5.66 29.21
C LEU A 235 31.43 -6.65 28.47
N VAL A 236 31.03 -6.30 27.23
CA VAL A 236 30.22 -7.20 26.39
C VAL A 236 31.00 -8.46 26.06
N LYS A 237 32.29 -8.36 25.74
CA LYS A 237 33.13 -9.56 25.46
C LYS A 237 33.17 -10.49 26.68
N GLN A 238 33.42 -9.97 27.85
CA GLN A 238 33.44 -10.74 29.10
C GLN A 238 32.07 -11.39 29.39
N GLY A 239 30.97 -10.63 29.31
CA GLY A 239 29.62 -11.16 29.55
C GLY A 239 29.19 -12.19 28.50
N SER A 240 29.55 -11.98 27.25
CA SER A 240 29.23 -12.95 26.19
C SER A 240 30.02 -14.25 26.32
N GLU A 241 31.26 -14.22 26.81
CA GLU A 241 32.04 -15.43 27.11
C GLU A 241 31.36 -16.27 28.22
N SER A 242 30.82 -15.63 29.28
CA SER A 242 30.05 -16.30 30.34
C SER A 242 28.73 -16.91 29.78
N LEU A 243 28.17 -16.35 28.73
CA LEU A 243 26.97 -16.82 28.07
C LEU A 243 27.21 -17.87 26.98
N ASP A 244 28.46 -18.29 26.76
CA ASP A 244 28.88 -19.19 25.66
C ASP A 244 28.53 -18.59 24.29
N GLY A 245 28.97 -17.37 24.08
CA GLY A 245 28.70 -16.65 22.87
C GLY A 245 29.77 -15.63 22.51
N GLY A 246 29.40 -14.58 21.82
CA GLY A 246 30.30 -13.52 21.39
C GLY A 246 29.63 -12.18 21.23
N GLY A 247 30.45 -11.14 21.21
CA GLY A 247 29.96 -9.79 21.05
C GLY A 247 31.08 -8.78 20.93
N GLY A 248 30.72 -7.52 20.71
CA GLY A 248 31.67 -6.42 20.60
C GLY A 248 30.95 -5.12 20.25
N GLY A 249 31.72 -4.07 20.11
CA GLY A 249 31.18 -2.76 19.76
C GLY A 249 32.16 -1.63 20.01
N ARG A 250 31.61 -0.42 20.10
CA ARG A 250 32.36 0.80 20.41
C ARG A 250 32.57 0.96 21.91
N PRO A 251 33.50 1.81 22.36
CA PRO A 251 33.68 2.07 23.79
C PRO A 251 32.43 2.52 24.54
N ASN A 252 31.55 3.31 23.91
CA ASN A 252 30.35 3.87 24.53
C ASN A 252 29.08 3.01 24.30
N PHE A 253 29.13 2.01 23.40
CA PHE A 253 28.01 1.10 23.13
C PHE A 253 28.50 -0.21 22.49
N ALA A 254 28.09 -1.33 23.06
CA ALA A 254 28.39 -2.65 22.53
C ALA A 254 27.21 -3.60 22.71
N GLN A 255 27.18 -4.64 21.88
CA GLN A 255 26.17 -5.70 21.93
C GLN A 255 26.79 -7.07 21.73
N GLY A 256 26.18 -8.06 22.35
CA GLY A 256 26.58 -9.45 22.25
C GLY A 256 25.51 -10.37 22.78
N GLY A 257 25.89 -11.58 23.15
CA GLY A 257 24.96 -12.54 23.72
C GLY A 257 25.52 -13.96 23.65
N GLY A 258 24.70 -14.94 23.99
CA GLY A 258 25.10 -16.35 23.97
C GLY A 258 23.94 -17.31 24.13
N SER A 259 24.25 -18.60 24.22
CA SER A 259 23.27 -19.68 24.22
C SER A 259 22.81 -20.10 25.62
N LYS A 260 23.52 -19.68 26.69
CA LYS A 260 23.21 -20.06 28.08
C LYS A 260 22.12 -19.18 28.67
N ILE A 261 20.86 -19.52 28.40
CA ILE A 261 19.67 -18.74 28.81
C ILE A 261 19.56 -18.65 30.33
N GLU A 262 19.90 -19.73 31.03
CA GLU A 262 19.87 -19.81 32.50
C GLU A 262 20.80 -18.82 33.20
N LYS A 263 21.77 -18.27 32.47
CA LYS A 263 22.73 -17.27 33.00
C LYS A 263 22.37 -15.82 32.67
N ALA A 264 21.21 -15.56 32.09
CA ALA A 264 20.80 -14.22 31.66
C ALA A 264 20.76 -13.18 32.82
N GLU A 265 20.41 -13.59 34.03
CA GLU A 265 20.42 -12.75 35.22
C GLU A 265 21.76 -12.79 35.99
N GLU A 266 22.45 -13.96 35.99
CA GLU A 266 23.73 -14.13 36.65
C GLU A 266 24.80 -13.24 36.04
N VAL A 267 24.85 -13.13 34.71
CA VAL A 267 25.81 -12.29 33.98
C VAL A 267 25.68 -10.81 34.30
N LEU A 268 24.50 -10.32 34.69
CA LEU A 268 24.31 -8.94 35.14
C LEU A 268 25.13 -8.67 36.41
N SER A 269 25.04 -9.58 37.40
CA SER A 269 25.78 -9.49 38.66
C SER A 269 27.29 -9.58 38.44
N GLU A 270 27.76 -10.43 37.51
CA GLU A 270 29.18 -10.54 37.16
C GLU A 270 29.68 -9.23 36.53
N LEU A 271 28.93 -8.65 35.61
CA LEU A 271 29.29 -7.40 34.93
C LEU A 271 29.24 -6.20 35.83
N VAL A 272 28.30 -6.12 36.80
CA VAL A 272 28.28 -5.08 37.82
C VAL A 272 29.59 -5.10 38.62
N ARG A 273 30.04 -6.30 39.07
CA ARG A 273 31.33 -6.44 39.79
C ARG A 273 32.51 -6.01 38.92
N ALA A 274 32.53 -6.43 37.66
CA ALA A 274 33.57 -6.06 36.70
C ALA A 274 33.67 -4.53 36.51
N VAL A 275 32.54 -3.82 36.46
CA VAL A 275 32.49 -2.36 36.40
C VAL A 275 33.05 -1.76 37.68
N VAL A 276 32.60 -2.24 38.87
CA VAL A 276 33.07 -1.72 40.17
C VAL A 276 34.59 -1.90 40.32
N ASP A 277 35.17 -3.00 39.85
CA ASP A 277 36.61 -3.27 39.92
C ASP A 277 37.45 -2.39 38.96
N GLN A 278 36.89 -1.97 37.83
CA GLN A 278 37.53 -1.03 36.91
C GLN A 278 37.52 0.43 37.39
N ILE A 279 36.66 0.77 38.37
CA ILE A 279 36.45 2.14 38.86
C ILE A 279 37.22 2.38 40.19
N LYS A 280 37.77 1.33 40.80
CA LYS A 280 38.66 1.47 41.96
C LYS A 280 39.99 2.06 41.56
#